data_8f6317e35856ef802c50378346f23bb4
#
_entry.id   8f6317e35856ef802c50378346f23bb4
#
_cell.length_a   1.000
_cell.length_b   1.000
_cell.length_c   1.000
_cell.angle_alpha   90.00
_cell.angle_beta   90.00
_cell.angle_gamma   90.00
#
_symmetry.space_group_name_H-M   'P 1'
#
loop_
_entity.id
_entity.type
_entity.pdbx_description
1 polymer ?
#
loop_
_entity_poly.entity_id
_entity_poly.type
_entity_poly.pdbx_seq_one_letter_code
_entity_poly.pdbx_strand_id
1 'polypeptide(L)'
;MVKLLTNIGLITDRYHLEKKLSELLRYFKTTIKVSIYLEEDYLLDYSNFDFKEDIFFVKAKGDLVLNLVKLIERETNIPVINSSKGIWLACNRFLNSTLLRQSGIRVPNFTLNAKGLLPPFNDYIIKNIIDQKNYAFSPKIQRINGYLNVTDQRALDEVNGEKAKYSYLYYQEFIKSKWEYKVYCLGDDLFYYKQIPILIDPDKMKSRRKIKEIPELREMALKALKTTGLKISSMDFLKSKDGNYFMTDINSSPNFNYIKNGPKIIGDYLIKQAKN
;
A
#
# COMPACT_ATOMS: atom_id res chain seq x y z
N MET A 1 26.17 27.52 -16.80
CA MET A 1 25.89 26.51 -15.77
C MET A 1 25.17 25.35 -16.42
N VAL A 2 25.79 24.17 -16.50
CA VAL A 2 25.15 22.94 -16.94
C VAL A 2 24.13 22.62 -15.87
N LYS A 3 22.85 22.59 -16.24
CA LYS A 3 21.76 22.18 -15.32
C LYS A 3 21.98 20.69 -15.02
N LEU A 4 22.51 20.38 -13.85
CA LEU A 4 22.65 19.00 -13.40
C LEU A 4 21.26 18.35 -13.44
N LEU A 5 21.13 17.31 -14.25
CA LEU A 5 19.90 16.52 -14.32
C LEU A 5 19.75 15.77 -13.01
N THR A 6 18.60 15.89 -12.36
CA THR A 6 18.26 15.09 -11.18
C THR A 6 18.38 13.61 -11.53
N ASN A 7 19.05 12.83 -10.69
CA ASN A 7 19.20 11.39 -10.83
C ASN A 7 18.30 10.67 -9.82
N ILE A 8 17.33 9.90 -10.32
CA ILE A 8 16.38 9.15 -9.48
C ILE A 8 16.72 7.66 -9.53
N GLY A 9 16.97 7.05 -8.38
CA GLY A 9 17.02 5.61 -8.22
C GLY A 9 15.60 5.06 -8.09
N LEU A 10 15.19 4.22 -9.03
CA LEU A 10 13.89 3.55 -9.02
C LEU A 10 14.06 2.10 -8.56
N ILE A 11 13.67 1.80 -7.34
CA ILE A 11 13.66 0.44 -6.79
C ILE A 11 12.27 -0.17 -7.03
N THR A 12 12.21 -1.23 -7.85
CA THR A 12 10.94 -1.79 -8.31
C THR A 12 11.04 -3.29 -8.61
N ASP A 13 9.91 -3.94 -8.80
CA ASP A 13 9.80 -5.28 -9.37
C ASP A 13 9.39 -5.21 -10.86
N ARG A 14 9.57 -6.30 -11.59
CA ARG A 14 9.27 -6.42 -13.02
C ARG A 14 7.78 -6.12 -13.32
N TYR A 15 6.88 -6.59 -12.48
CA TYR A 15 5.45 -6.32 -12.66
C TYR A 15 5.13 -4.82 -12.60
N HIS A 16 5.66 -4.10 -11.62
CA HIS A 16 5.42 -2.66 -11.52
C HIS A 16 6.12 -1.90 -12.65
N LEU A 17 7.34 -2.29 -13.01
CA LEU A 17 8.08 -1.67 -14.10
C LEU A 17 7.28 -1.73 -15.41
N GLU A 18 6.82 -2.90 -15.80
CA GLU A 18 6.12 -3.12 -17.07
C GLU A 18 4.68 -2.61 -17.08
N LYS A 19 3.94 -2.76 -15.98
CA LYS A 19 2.50 -2.54 -15.95
C LYS A 19 2.06 -1.22 -15.31
N LYS A 20 2.92 -0.55 -14.54
CA LYS A 20 2.51 0.60 -13.71
C LYS A 20 3.37 1.85 -13.86
N LEU A 21 4.60 1.73 -14.35
CA LEU A 21 5.57 2.82 -14.35
C LEU A 21 5.85 3.42 -15.73
N SER A 22 5.33 2.82 -16.82
CA SER A 22 5.60 3.26 -18.18
C SER A 22 5.32 4.76 -18.43
N GLU A 23 4.23 5.29 -17.91
CA GLU A 23 3.89 6.70 -18.06
C GLU A 23 4.79 7.63 -17.23
N LEU A 24 5.16 7.20 -16.02
CA LEU A 24 6.11 7.94 -15.17
C LEU A 24 7.50 7.96 -15.83
N LEU A 25 7.98 6.84 -16.34
CA LEU A 25 9.24 6.77 -17.06
C LEU A 25 9.23 7.60 -18.33
N ARG A 26 8.10 7.65 -19.05
CA ARG A 26 7.93 8.54 -20.21
C ARG A 26 8.03 10.01 -19.80
N TYR A 27 7.43 10.39 -18.68
CA TYR A 27 7.55 11.74 -18.13
C TYR A 27 9.00 12.09 -17.78
N PHE A 28 9.76 11.15 -17.24
CA PHE A 28 11.16 11.37 -16.86
C PHE A 28 12.13 11.49 -18.04
N LYS A 29 11.86 10.82 -19.17
CA LYS A 29 12.79 10.71 -20.32
C LYS A 29 13.42 12.03 -20.79
N THR A 30 12.77 13.15 -20.60
CA THR A 30 13.20 14.45 -21.13
C THR A 30 13.95 15.34 -20.12
N THR A 31 13.88 15.01 -18.82
CA THR A 31 14.31 15.94 -17.77
C THR A 31 15.09 15.29 -16.62
N ILE A 32 15.18 13.98 -16.56
CA ILE A 32 15.67 13.25 -15.41
C ILE A 32 16.48 12.05 -15.87
N LYS A 33 17.57 11.75 -15.16
CA LYS A 33 18.26 10.47 -15.26
C LYS A 33 17.60 9.48 -14.31
N VAL A 34 17.34 8.25 -14.75
CA VAL A 34 16.75 7.18 -13.93
C VAL A 34 17.65 5.97 -13.92
N SER A 35 18.09 5.57 -12.75
CA SER A 35 18.75 4.29 -12.49
C SER A 35 17.69 3.29 -12.00
N ILE A 36 17.57 2.14 -12.63
CA ILE A 36 16.57 1.12 -12.26
C ILE A 36 17.23 -0.01 -11.48
N TYR A 37 16.72 -0.25 -10.28
CA TYR A 37 17.10 -1.35 -9.39
C TYR A 37 15.94 -2.35 -9.38
N LEU A 38 16.05 -3.39 -10.21
CA LEU A 38 14.99 -4.37 -10.38
C LEU A 38 15.19 -5.53 -9.40
N GLU A 39 14.16 -5.79 -8.58
CA GLU A 39 14.22 -6.79 -7.51
C GLU A 39 14.66 -8.18 -8.02
N GLU A 40 14.19 -8.58 -9.19
CA GLU A 40 14.46 -9.89 -9.77
C GLU A 40 15.86 -10.03 -10.38
N ASP A 41 16.54 -8.92 -10.67
CA ASP A 41 17.85 -8.89 -11.33
C ASP A 41 18.96 -8.33 -10.44
N TYR A 42 18.62 -7.88 -9.21
CA TYR A 42 19.57 -7.22 -8.33
C TYR A 42 20.23 -8.20 -7.35
N LEU A 43 21.55 -8.22 -7.38
CA LEU A 43 22.35 -8.91 -6.36
C LEU A 43 22.72 -7.92 -5.26
N LEU A 44 22.34 -8.21 -4.04
CA LEU A 44 22.69 -7.42 -2.87
C LEU A 44 24.07 -7.85 -2.36
N ASP A 45 25.09 -7.07 -2.68
CA ASP A 45 26.46 -7.28 -2.24
C ASP A 45 26.96 -6.04 -1.48
N TYR A 46 27.41 -6.22 -0.25
CA TYR A 46 27.85 -5.14 0.62
C TYR A 46 29.06 -4.36 0.08
N SER A 47 29.87 -4.96 -0.77
CA SER A 47 31.05 -4.31 -1.36
C SER A 47 30.72 -3.23 -2.42
N ASN A 48 29.47 -3.13 -2.88
CA ASN A 48 29.07 -2.31 -4.03
C ASN A 48 28.10 -1.17 -3.69
N PHE A 49 28.21 -0.55 -2.51
CA PHE A 49 27.35 0.57 -2.10
C PHE A 49 27.91 1.94 -2.51
N ASP A 50 27.96 2.22 -3.81
CA ASP A 50 28.32 3.54 -4.33
C ASP A 50 27.16 4.15 -5.13
N PHE A 51 26.12 4.57 -4.41
CA PHE A 51 24.96 5.21 -5.00
C PHE A 51 25.22 6.67 -5.34
N LYS A 52 24.82 7.09 -6.55
CA LYS A 52 24.99 8.45 -7.08
C LYS A 52 23.64 9.14 -7.34
N GLU A 53 22.58 8.59 -6.81
CA GLU A 53 21.24 9.11 -6.94
C GLU A 53 21.02 10.30 -5.98
N ASP A 54 20.17 11.25 -6.43
CA ASP A 54 19.73 12.36 -5.58
C ASP A 54 18.56 11.96 -4.68
N ILE A 55 17.82 10.91 -5.07
CA ILE A 55 16.68 10.35 -4.32
C ILE A 55 16.38 8.94 -4.80
N PHE A 56 15.89 8.10 -3.90
CA PHE A 56 15.30 6.81 -4.26
C PHE A 56 13.78 6.83 -4.19
N PHE A 57 13.13 6.31 -5.24
CA PHE A 57 11.70 6.04 -5.26
C PHE A 57 11.45 4.53 -5.25
N VAL A 58 10.74 4.06 -4.22
CA VAL A 58 10.49 2.62 -3.99
C VAL A 58 9.10 2.24 -4.44
N LYS A 59 9.03 1.32 -5.39
CA LYS A 59 7.77 0.85 -6.00
C LYS A 59 7.52 -0.65 -5.84
N ALA A 60 8.37 -1.33 -5.11
CA ALA A 60 8.22 -2.72 -4.70
C ALA A 60 8.23 -2.84 -3.17
N LYS A 61 8.01 -4.02 -2.65
CA LYS A 61 7.88 -4.28 -1.21
C LYS A 61 8.28 -5.71 -0.81
N GLY A 62 9.07 -6.38 -1.65
CA GLY A 62 9.67 -7.68 -1.34
C GLY A 62 10.79 -7.58 -0.30
N ASP A 63 11.24 -8.71 0.19
CA ASP A 63 12.25 -8.76 1.25
C ASP A 63 13.59 -8.19 0.79
N LEU A 64 14.02 -8.50 -0.45
CA LEU A 64 15.24 -7.93 -1.01
C LEU A 64 15.16 -6.41 -1.11
N VAL A 65 14.02 -5.89 -1.58
CA VAL A 65 13.77 -4.44 -1.66
C VAL A 65 13.84 -3.78 -0.29
N LEU A 66 13.20 -4.36 0.73
CA LEU A 66 13.22 -3.81 2.07
C LEU A 66 14.64 -3.79 2.67
N ASN A 67 15.43 -4.85 2.43
CA ASN A 67 16.81 -4.89 2.86
C ASN A 67 17.69 -3.85 2.13
N LEU A 68 17.54 -3.72 0.80
CA LEU A 68 18.25 -2.71 0.02
C LEU A 68 17.92 -1.29 0.51
N VAL A 69 16.62 -0.98 0.67
CA VAL A 69 16.18 0.32 1.16
C VAL A 69 16.74 0.62 2.54
N LYS A 70 16.71 -0.37 3.45
CA LYS A 70 17.25 -0.21 4.80
C LYS A 70 18.77 0.03 4.81
N LEU A 71 19.50 -0.60 3.90
CA LEU A 71 20.93 -0.35 3.74
C LEU A 71 21.21 1.04 3.19
N ILE A 72 20.47 1.50 2.16
CA ILE A 72 20.59 2.85 1.64
C ILE A 72 20.33 3.88 2.76
N GLU A 73 19.27 3.70 3.54
CA GLU A 73 18.93 4.57 4.67
C GLU A 73 20.02 4.61 5.75
N ARG A 74 20.76 3.52 5.95
CA ARG A 74 21.81 3.42 6.96
C ARG A 74 23.16 3.96 6.48
N GLU A 75 23.54 3.64 5.24
CA GLU A 75 24.88 3.89 4.71
C GLU A 75 24.97 5.22 3.96
N THR A 76 23.86 5.87 3.67
CA THR A 76 23.81 7.12 2.91
C THR A 76 22.88 8.14 3.52
N ASN A 77 23.01 9.40 3.09
CA ASN A 77 22.06 10.47 3.39
C ASN A 77 21.06 10.70 2.25
N ILE A 78 21.00 9.79 1.27
CA ILE A 78 20.12 9.93 0.12
C ILE A 78 18.67 9.71 0.56
N PRO A 79 17.75 10.65 0.28
CA PRO A 79 16.36 10.49 0.63
C PRO A 79 15.73 9.27 -0.04
N VAL A 80 14.95 8.51 0.72
CA VAL A 80 14.20 7.35 0.20
C VAL A 80 12.69 7.56 0.39
N ILE A 81 11.91 7.36 -0.65
CA ILE A 81 10.45 7.46 -0.66
C ILE A 81 9.83 6.18 -1.23
N ASN A 82 9.13 5.42 -0.40
CA ASN A 82 8.95 5.54 1.05
C ASN A 82 10.09 4.84 1.80
N SER A 83 10.24 5.19 3.07
CA SER A 83 11.22 4.52 3.95
C SER A 83 10.92 3.04 4.15
N SER A 84 11.96 2.25 4.44
CA SER A 84 11.82 0.81 4.74
C SER A 84 10.84 0.56 5.88
N LYS A 85 10.91 1.36 6.94
CA LYS A 85 9.98 1.30 8.08
C LYS A 85 8.54 1.58 7.65
N GLY A 86 8.31 2.62 6.85
CA GLY A 86 6.97 2.97 6.36
C GLY A 86 6.39 1.89 5.46
N ILE A 87 7.19 1.34 4.55
CA ILE A 87 6.78 0.23 3.67
C ILE A 87 6.42 -1.00 4.50
N TRP A 88 7.29 -1.40 5.44
CA TRP A 88 7.03 -2.55 6.30
C TRP A 88 5.75 -2.40 7.13
N LEU A 89 5.55 -1.23 7.75
CA LEU A 89 4.33 -0.96 8.51
C LEU A 89 3.09 -1.03 7.64
N ALA A 90 3.13 -0.52 6.41
CA ALA A 90 2.01 -0.62 5.47
C ALA A 90 1.76 -2.07 5.04
N CYS A 91 2.80 -2.87 4.87
CA CYS A 91 2.68 -4.27 4.47
C CYS A 91 2.14 -5.17 5.58
N ASN A 92 2.48 -4.93 6.84
CA ASN A 92 2.04 -5.75 7.97
C ASN A 92 0.70 -5.26 8.51
N ARG A 93 -0.37 -5.94 8.12
CA ARG A 93 -1.75 -5.53 8.43
C ARG A 93 -2.06 -5.49 9.92
N PHE A 94 -1.51 -6.42 10.70
CA PHE A 94 -1.76 -6.43 12.15
C PHE A 94 -1.07 -5.26 12.85
N LEU A 95 0.22 -5.05 12.57
CA LEU A 95 0.96 -3.93 13.13
C LEU A 95 0.39 -2.58 12.69
N ASN A 96 0.05 -2.47 11.41
CA ASN A 96 -0.60 -1.30 10.85
C ASN A 96 -1.91 -0.96 11.58
N SER A 97 -2.84 -1.92 11.64
CA SER A 97 -4.14 -1.71 12.30
C SER A 97 -3.97 -1.37 13.78
N THR A 98 -2.99 -1.97 14.46
CA THR A 98 -2.67 -1.67 15.86
C THR A 98 -2.20 -0.23 16.03
N LEU A 99 -1.21 0.20 15.24
CA LEU A 99 -0.66 1.56 15.32
C LEU A 99 -1.68 2.63 14.94
N LEU A 100 -2.48 2.39 13.91
CA LEU A 100 -3.55 3.30 13.50
C LEU A 100 -4.59 3.46 14.61
N ARG A 101 -5.01 2.35 15.24
CA ARG A 101 -5.96 2.38 16.36
C ARG A 101 -5.38 3.12 17.57
N GLN A 102 -4.13 2.85 17.95
CA GLN A 102 -3.44 3.55 19.03
C GLN A 102 -3.31 5.06 18.76
N SER A 103 -3.19 5.43 17.49
CA SER A 103 -3.22 6.83 17.08
C SER A 103 -4.62 7.43 17.03
N GLY A 104 -5.66 6.71 17.43
CA GLY A 104 -7.05 7.18 17.44
C GLY A 104 -7.70 7.23 16.05
N ILE A 105 -7.16 6.50 15.07
CA ILE A 105 -7.79 6.31 13.76
C ILE A 105 -8.74 5.12 13.86
N ARG A 106 -10.00 5.31 13.43
CA ARG A 106 -10.94 4.20 13.38
C ARG A 106 -10.56 3.19 12.33
N VAL A 107 -10.29 1.97 12.78
CA VAL A 107 -10.10 0.78 11.95
C VAL A 107 -11.14 -0.27 12.36
N PRO A 108 -11.60 -1.15 11.48
CA PRO A 108 -12.49 -2.26 11.86
C PRO A 108 -11.89 -3.08 12.99
N ASN A 109 -12.68 -3.81 13.74
CA ASN A 109 -12.13 -4.77 14.69
C ASN A 109 -11.29 -5.80 13.96
N PHE A 110 -10.20 -6.23 14.58
CA PHE A 110 -9.27 -7.17 13.99
C PHE A 110 -8.62 -8.06 15.04
N THR A 111 -8.25 -9.24 14.62
CA THR A 111 -7.49 -10.20 15.44
C THR A 111 -6.43 -10.90 14.61
N LEU A 112 -5.41 -11.38 15.29
CA LEU A 112 -4.41 -12.29 14.75
C LEU A 112 -4.54 -13.60 15.55
N ASN A 113 -5.15 -14.59 14.93
CA ASN A 113 -5.46 -15.86 15.60
C ASN A 113 -4.56 -16.98 15.09
N ALA A 114 -4.21 -17.89 15.98
CA ALA A 114 -3.68 -19.18 15.55
C ALA A 114 -4.70 -19.89 14.65
N LYS A 115 -4.20 -20.75 13.77
CA LYS A 115 -5.01 -21.54 12.86
C LYS A 115 -6.08 -22.32 13.63
N GLY A 116 -7.29 -22.30 13.14
CA GLY A 116 -8.44 -22.99 13.77
C GLY A 116 -9.20 -22.18 14.82
N LEU A 117 -8.67 -21.03 15.26
CA LEU A 117 -9.38 -20.14 16.18
C LEU A 117 -10.15 -19.07 15.41
N LEU A 118 -11.44 -18.94 15.72
CA LEU A 118 -12.31 -17.93 15.11
C LEU A 118 -12.17 -16.57 15.80
N PRO A 119 -12.43 -15.46 15.08
CA PRO A 119 -12.48 -14.13 15.69
C PRO A 119 -13.72 -13.95 16.56
N PRO A 120 -13.71 -12.98 17.51
CA PRO A 120 -14.85 -12.72 18.40
C PRO A 120 -15.95 -11.86 17.73
N PHE A 121 -16.00 -11.77 16.42
CA PHE A 121 -17.01 -11.05 15.63
C PHE A 121 -17.54 -11.90 14.50
N ASN A 122 -18.82 -11.74 14.16
CA ASN A 122 -19.56 -12.66 13.30
C ASN A 122 -19.26 -12.49 11.80
N ASP A 123 -19.19 -11.25 11.34
CA ASP A 123 -18.90 -10.96 9.93
C ASP A 123 -17.42 -10.53 9.80
N TYR A 124 -16.63 -11.21 8.98
CA TYR A 124 -15.20 -10.92 8.86
C TYR A 124 -14.61 -11.21 7.48
N ILE A 125 -13.49 -10.61 7.23
CA ILE A 125 -12.61 -10.87 6.08
C ILE A 125 -11.31 -11.46 6.61
N ILE A 126 -10.84 -12.51 5.95
CA ILE A 126 -9.48 -13.01 6.16
C ILE A 126 -8.57 -12.33 5.14
N LYS A 127 -7.48 -11.74 5.59
CA LYS A 127 -6.46 -11.13 4.74
C LYS A 127 -5.09 -11.74 5.03
N ASN A 128 -4.19 -11.66 4.06
CA ASN A 128 -2.78 -11.90 4.33
C ASN A 128 -2.31 -10.96 5.42
N ILE A 129 -1.56 -11.47 6.37
CA ILE A 129 -0.93 -10.59 7.38
C ILE A 129 0.10 -9.67 6.73
N ILE A 130 0.87 -10.19 5.78
CA ILE A 130 1.86 -9.44 5.01
C ILE A 130 1.35 -9.24 3.59
N ASP A 131 1.28 -7.99 3.16
CA ASP A 131 0.88 -7.61 1.81
C ASP A 131 2.08 -7.65 0.84
N GLN A 132 2.58 -8.86 0.60
CA GLN A 132 3.67 -9.15 -0.34
C GLN A 132 3.29 -10.30 -1.28
N LYS A 133 3.94 -10.39 -2.45
CA LYS A 133 3.66 -11.41 -3.47
C LYS A 133 3.73 -12.86 -2.95
N ASN A 134 4.73 -13.16 -2.13
CA ASN A 134 4.98 -14.50 -1.60
C ASN A 134 3.93 -14.95 -0.57
N TYR A 135 3.08 -14.05 -0.14
CA TYR A 135 2.04 -14.27 0.84
C TYR A 135 0.63 -14.07 0.26
N ALA A 136 0.51 -14.12 -1.07
CA ALA A 136 -0.73 -13.74 -1.71
C ALA A 136 -1.77 -14.85 -1.68
N PHE A 137 -2.83 -14.67 -0.92
CA PHE A 137 -4.13 -15.21 -1.21
C PHE A 137 -5.16 -14.07 -1.30
N SER A 138 -6.22 -14.28 -2.06
CA SER A 138 -7.28 -13.26 -2.15
C SER A 138 -7.98 -13.08 -0.81
N PRO A 139 -8.38 -11.85 -0.44
CA PRO A 139 -9.19 -11.63 0.75
C PRO A 139 -10.48 -12.45 0.65
N LYS A 140 -10.86 -13.08 1.75
CA LYS A 140 -12.03 -13.92 1.80
C LYS A 140 -12.99 -13.40 2.83
N ILE A 141 -14.27 -13.32 2.45
CA ILE A 141 -15.35 -12.99 3.34
C ILE A 141 -15.96 -14.27 3.84
N GLN A 142 -16.12 -14.37 5.15
CA GLN A 142 -16.90 -15.41 5.77
C GLN A 142 -17.95 -14.78 6.67
N ARG A 143 -19.18 -15.30 6.60
CA ARG A 143 -20.28 -14.92 7.48
C ARG A 143 -20.76 -16.14 8.23
N ILE A 144 -20.95 -15.99 9.53
CA ILE A 144 -21.33 -17.09 10.41
C ILE A 144 -22.85 -17.27 10.47
N ASN A 145 -23.64 -16.24 10.22
CA ASN A 145 -25.11 -16.30 10.32
C ASN A 145 -25.82 -16.17 8.96
N GLY A 146 -25.70 -17.19 8.10
CA GLY A 146 -26.67 -17.45 7.03
C GLY A 146 -26.62 -16.61 5.76
N TYR A 147 -25.72 -15.64 5.64
CA TYR A 147 -25.48 -14.94 4.39
C TYR A 147 -24.04 -15.12 3.98
N LEU A 148 -23.87 -16.06 3.16
CA LEU A 148 -22.92 -16.20 2.25
C LEU A 148 -21.99 -15.21 2.04
N ASN A 149 -20.98 -15.51 1.94
CA ASN A 149 -20.29 -15.90 1.12
C ASN A 149 -19.00 -15.94 0.73
N VAL A 150 -18.64 -16.40 0.06
CA VAL A 150 -17.74 -16.39 -0.73
C VAL A 150 -16.78 -16.92 -0.70
N THR A 151 -16.36 -17.71 -0.70
CA THR A 151 -15.10 -17.98 -0.94
C THR A 151 -14.94 -19.23 -1.56
N ASP A 152 -14.26 -19.31 -2.48
CA ASP A 152 -13.64 -20.49 -2.99
C ASP A 152 -13.29 -21.40 -1.79
N GLN A 153 -14.04 -22.47 -1.58
CA GLN A 153 -13.82 -23.43 -0.50
C GLN A 153 -12.38 -23.93 -0.51
N ARG A 154 -11.80 -24.11 -1.71
CA ARG A 154 -10.39 -24.50 -1.90
C ARG A 154 -9.44 -23.56 -1.19
N ALA A 155 -9.75 -22.32 -1.22
CA ALA A 155 -8.87 -21.33 -0.60
C ALA A 155 -9.07 -21.23 0.91
N LEU A 156 -10.24 -21.60 1.47
CA LEU A 156 -10.41 -21.82 2.91
C LEU A 156 -9.65 -23.08 3.34
N ASP A 157 -9.67 -24.11 2.52
CA ASP A 157 -8.93 -25.35 2.75
C ASP A 157 -7.41 -25.11 2.70
N GLU A 158 -6.94 -24.27 1.78
CA GLU A 158 -5.54 -23.81 1.75
C GLU A 158 -5.14 -23.03 2.99
N VAL A 159 -6.05 -22.24 3.55
CA VAL A 159 -5.81 -21.42 4.73
C VAL A 159 -5.90 -22.24 6.01
N ASN A 160 -6.81 -23.19 6.09
CA ASN A 160 -7.10 -24.00 7.27
C ASN A 160 -6.55 -25.43 7.19
N GLY A 161 -6.15 -25.90 6.01
CA GLY A 161 -5.63 -27.25 5.80
C GLY A 161 -4.36 -27.55 6.59
N GLU A 162 -4.00 -28.81 6.79
CA GLU A 162 -2.78 -29.22 7.52
C GLU A 162 -1.51 -28.67 6.88
N LYS A 163 -1.52 -28.46 5.56
CA LYS A 163 -0.42 -27.88 4.76
C LYS A 163 -0.51 -26.35 4.63
N ALA A 164 -1.34 -25.69 5.45
CA ALA A 164 -1.44 -24.25 5.37
C ALA A 164 -0.09 -23.57 5.62
N LYS A 165 0.26 -22.66 4.73
CA LYS A 165 1.51 -21.90 4.74
C LYS A 165 1.68 -21.03 5.99
N TYR A 166 0.58 -20.76 6.70
CA TYR A 166 0.57 -19.86 7.83
C TYR A 166 0.07 -20.56 9.09
N SER A 167 0.76 -20.32 10.20
CA SER A 167 0.36 -20.79 11.53
C SER A 167 -0.70 -19.88 12.17
N TYR A 168 -0.97 -18.73 11.60
CA TYR A 168 -1.91 -17.72 12.09
C TYR A 168 -2.57 -16.96 10.94
N LEU A 169 -3.74 -16.39 11.20
CA LEU A 169 -4.55 -15.66 10.24
C LEU A 169 -4.91 -14.27 10.79
N TYR A 170 -4.90 -13.28 9.91
CA TYR A 170 -5.39 -11.94 10.21
C TYR A 170 -6.85 -11.83 9.81
N TYR A 171 -7.71 -11.65 10.80
CA TYR A 171 -9.14 -11.41 10.63
C TYR A 171 -9.44 -9.93 10.80
N GLN A 172 -10.29 -9.40 9.95
CA GLN A 172 -10.80 -8.05 10.03
C GLN A 172 -12.32 -8.08 9.96
N GLU A 173 -12.98 -7.38 10.90
CA GLU A 173 -14.44 -7.22 10.87
C GLU A 173 -14.89 -6.64 9.54
N PHE A 174 -15.97 -7.20 8.99
CA PHE A 174 -16.54 -6.77 7.73
C PHE A 174 -17.44 -5.54 7.95
N ILE A 175 -17.03 -4.40 7.42
CA ILE A 175 -17.84 -3.19 7.43
C ILE A 175 -18.72 -3.16 6.18
N LYS A 176 -20.03 -3.37 6.34
CA LYS A 176 -20.98 -3.26 5.24
C LYS A 176 -21.10 -1.80 4.79
N SER A 177 -20.70 -1.51 3.57
CA SER A 177 -20.72 -0.18 2.99
C SER A 177 -21.14 -0.23 1.52
N LYS A 178 -21.94 0.76 1.08
CA LYS A 178 -22.29 0.95 -0.34
C LYS A 178 -21.10 1.48 -1.14
N TRP A 179 -20.21 2.25 -0.52
CA TRP A 179 -19.10 2.92 -1.16
C TRP A 179 -17.79 2.66 -0.43
N GLU A 180 -16.76 2.36 -1.17
CA GLU A 180 -15.38 2.44 -0.75
C GLU A 180 -14.83 3.81 -1.13
N TYR A 181 -14.25 4.50 -0.18
CA TYR A 181 -13.59 5.80 -0.37
C TYR A 181 -12.10 5.58 -0.44
N LYS A 182 -11.47 6.13 -1.46
CA LYS A 182 -10.02 6.01 -1.64
C LYS A 182 -9.37 7.38 -1.61
N VAL A 183 -8.41 7.55 -0.73
CA VAL A 183 -7.59 8.75 -0.61
C VAL A 183 -6.18 8.43 -1.07
N TYR A 184 -5.72 9.10 -2.11
CA TYR A 184 -4.32 9.06 -2.51
C TYR A 184 -3.59 10.23 -1.86
N CYS A 185 -2.41 9.96 -1.32
CA CYS A 185 -1.63 10.93 -0.57
C CYS A 185 -0.24 11.10 -1.22
N LEU A 186 0.17 12.34 -1.36
CA LEU A 186 1.49 12.73 -1.86
C LEU A 186 2.01 13.89 -0.99
N GLY A 187 2.66 13.55 0.12
CA GLY A 187 2.84 14.50 1.21
C GLY A 187 1.47 14.94 1.72
N ASP A 188 1.27 16.26 1.82
CA ASP A 188 0.01 16.86 2.28
C ASP A 188 -1.04 17.04 1.18
N ASP A 189 -0.68 16.74 -0.08
CA ASP A 189 -1.63 16.77 -1.20
C ASP A 189 -2.46 15.49 -1.23
N LEU A 190 -3.78 15.64 -1.12
CA LEU A 190 -4.73 14.53 -1.05
C LEU A 190 -5.70 14.55 -2.21
N PHE A 191 -5.96 13.34 -2.79
CA PHE A 191 -6.86 13.15 -3.92
C PHE A 191 -7.94 12.13 -3.55
N TYR A 192 -9.20 12.55 -3.62
CA TYR A 192 -10.34 11.79 -3.11
C TYR A 192 -11.14 11.16 -4.23
N TYR A 193 -11.41 9.87 -4.07
CA TYR A 193 -12.23 9.07 -4.99
C TYR A 193 -13.23 8.22 -4.19
N LYS A 194 -14.30 7.81 -4.85
CA LYS A 194 -15.17 6.73 -4.35
C LYS A 194 -15.47 5.74 -5.45
N GLN A 195 -15.73 4.51 -5.07
CA GLN A 195 -16.05 3.40 -5.94
C GLN A 195 -16.93 2.39 -5.22
N ILE A 196 -17.54 1.46 -5.96
CA ILE A 196 -18.19 0.30 -5.36
C ILE A 196 -17.09 -0.61 -4.79
N PRO A 197 -17.23 -1.14 -3.56
CA PRO A 197 -16.27 -2.08 -2.99
C PRO A 197 -16.07 -3.31 -3.89
N ILE A 198 -14.81 -3.78 -4.01
CA ILE A 198 -14.46 -4.94 -4.85
C ILE A 198 -15.24 -6.22 -4.47
N LEU A 199 -15.67 -6.32 -3.23
CA LEU A 199 -16.47 -7.45 -2.73
C LEU A 199 -17.94 -7.40 -3.17
N ILE A 200 -18.39 -6.27 -3.71
CA ILE A 200 -19.73 -6.09 -4.29
C ILE A 200 -19.63 -6.13 -5.82
N ASP A 201 -18.65 -5.46 -6.39
CA ASP A 201 -18.42 -5.41 -7.83
C ASP A 201 -16.92 -5.61 -8.11
N PRO A 202 -16.52 -6.76 -8.68
CA PRO A 202 -15.13 -7.03 -9.05
C PRO A 202 -14.56 -5.98 -10.02
N ASP A 203 -15.41 -5.37 -10.87
CA ASP A 203 -14.99 -4.31 -11.80
C ASP A 203 -15.16 -2.91 -11.18
N LYS A 204 -14.65 -2.74 -9.99
CA LYS A 204 -14.73 -1.48 -9.23
C LYS A 204 -14.26 -0.24 -9.99
N MET A 205 -13.44 -0.42 -11.02
CA MET A 205 -12.91 0.71 -11.80
C MET A 205 -13.99 1.44 -12.58
N LYS A 206 -15.04 0.75 -13.05
CA LYS A 206 -16.17 1.37 -13.77
C LYS A 206 -16.95 2.35 -12.88
N SER A 207 -17.00 2.09 -11.58
CA SER A 207 -17.73 2.92 -10.63
C SER A 207 -16.88 4.03 -10.00
N ARG A 208 -15.54 4.03 -10.23
CA ARG A 208 -14.62 4.98 -9.62
C ARG A 208 -14.86 6.39 -10.15
N ARG A 209 -15.05 7.31 -9.22
CA ARG A 209 -15.22 8.74 -9.54
C ARG A 209 -14.52 9.63 -8.51
N LYS A 210 -13.97 10.74 -9.00
CA LYS A 210 -13.42 11.78 -8.14
C LYS A 210 -14.55 12.42 -7.31
N ILE A 211 -14.25 12.76 -6.07
CA ILE A 211 -15.17 13.46 -5.15
C ILE A 211 -14.47 14.67 -4.55
N LYS A 212 -15.25 15.53 -3.93
CA LYS A 212 -14.74 16.63 -3.10
C LYS A 212 -14.07 16.06 -1.85
N GLU A 213 -13.22 16.84 -1.24
CA GLU A 213 -12.62 16.55 0.06
C GLU A 213 -13.71 16.27 1.10
N ILE A 214 -13.42 15.28 1.95
CA ILE A 214 -14.21 14.96 3.13
C ILE A 214 -13.30 15.22 4.34
N PRO A 215 -13.62 16.21 5.21
CA PRO A 215 -12.73 16.64 6.28
C PRO A 215 -12.29 15.49 7.20
N GLU A 216 -13.19 14.60 7.56
CA GLU A 216 -12.88 13.42 8.38
C GLU A 216 -11.86 12.48 7.72
N LEU A 217 -12.00 12.24 6.41
CA LEU A 217 -11.02 11.42 5.67
C LEU A 217 -9.67 12.12 5.55
N ARG A 218 -9.67 13.47 5.43
CA ARG A 218 -8.44 14.25 5.44
C ARG A 218 -7.69 14.09 6.75
N GLU A 219 -8.38 14.30 7.86
CA GLU A 219 -7.79 14.17 9.19
C GLU A 219 -7.22 12.77 9.40
N MET A 220 -8.02 11.73 9.12
CA MET A 220 -7.57 10.34 9.25
C MET A 220 -6.37 10.03 8.36
N ALA A 221 -6.36 10.50 7.11
CA ALA A 221 -5.28 10.27 6.17
C ALA A 221 -3.97 10.95 6.59
N LEU A 222 -4.00 12.22 6.95
CA LEU A 222 -2.82 12.95 7.44
C LEU A 222 -2.25 12.33 8.72
N LYS A 223 -3.13 11.94 9.64
CA LYS A 223 -2.74 11.24 10.86
C LYS A 223 -2.10 9.88 10.57
N ALA A 224 -2.62 9.13 9.61
CA ALA A 224 -2.05 7.86 9.19
C ALA A 224 -0.68 8.02 8.52
N LEU A 225 -0.49 9.04 7.67
CA LEU A 225 0.83 9.36 7.11
C LEU A 225 1.85 9.64 8.22
N LYS A 226 1.47 10.47 9.20
CA LYS A 226 2.33 10.77 10.35
C LYS A 226 2.66 9.51 11.16
N THR A 227 1.67 8.66 11.41
CA THR A 227 1.83 7.42 12.20
C THR A 227 2.74 6.41 11.51
N THR A 228 2.61 6.27 10.20
CA THR A 228 3.38 5.28 9.40
C THR A 228 4.69 5.82 8.85
N GLY A 229 4.85 7.13 8.78
CA GLY A 229 6.00 7.79 8.13
C GLY A 229 5.97 7.73 6.59
N LEU A 230 4.83 7.35 6.01
CA LEU A 230 4.68 7.30 4.55
C LEU A 230 4.55 8.72 3.98
N LYS A 231 5.26 8.99 2.89
CA LYS A 231 5.14 10.23 2.11
C LYS A 231 4.26 10.06 0.88
N ILE A 232 4.26 8.86 0.29
CA ILE A 232 3.39 8.48 -0.83
C ILE A 232 2.54 7.29 -0.39
N SER A 233 1.21 7.41 -0.46
CA SER A 233 0.32 6.36 0.01
C SER A 233 -1.03 6.38 -0.71
N SER A 234 -1.80 5.31 -0.58
CA SER A 234 -3.25 5.35 -0.75
C SER A 234 -3.92 4.59 0.38
N MET A 235 -5.06 5.08 0.80
CA MET A 235 -5.83 4.56 1.92
C MET A 235 -7.25 4.27 1.47
N ASP A 236 -7.78 3.14 1.91
CA ASP A 236 -9.14 2.71 1.61
C ASP A 236 -10.00 2.82 2.87
N PHE A 237 -11.17 3.42 2.71
CA PHE A 237 -12.11 3.65 3.80
C PHE A 237 -13.48 3.12 3.44
N LEU A 238 -14.17 2.54 4.42
CA LEU A 238 -15.57 2.18 4.34
C LEU A 238 -16.39 3.02 5.31
N LYS A 239 -17.61 3.40 4.91
CA LYS A 239 -18.53 4.13 5.76
C LYS A 239 -19.59 3.17 6.30
N SER A 240 -19.66 3.01 7.62
CA SER A 240 -20.68 2.18 8.27
C SER A 240 -22.10 2.78 8.12
N LYS A 241 -23.10 2.01 8.50
CA LYS A 241 -24.50 2.48 8.53
C LYS A 241 -24.69 3.67 9.47
N ASP A 242 -23.92 3.71 10.55
CA ASP A 242 -23.97 4.78 11.57
C ASP A 242 -23.23 6.04 11.12
N GLY A 243 -22.74 6.06 9.89
CA GLY A 243 -22.08 7.21 9.30
C GLY A 243 -20.57 7.34 9.57
N ASN A 244 -19.98 6.45 10.37
CA ASN A 244 -18.56 6.48 10.73
C ASN A 244 -17.68 5.93 9.59
N TYR A 245 -16.54 6.56 9.35
CA TYR A 245 -15.52 6.03 8.44
C TYR A 245 -14.52 5.15 9.18
N PHE A 246 -14.16 4.04 8.54
CA PHE A 246 -13.16 3.08 9.01
C PHE A 246 -12.09 2.92 7.95
N MET A 247 -10.83 3.10 8.31
CA MET A 247 -9.71 2.79 7.42
C MET A 247 -9.52 1.28 7.37
N THR A 248 -9.60 0.69 6.18
CA THR A 248 -9.57 -0.76 5.96
C THR A 248 -8.29 -1.25 5.32
N ASP A 249 -7.56 -0.36 4.67
CA ASP A 249 -6.27 -0.69 4.04
C ASP A 249 -5.42 0.56 3.84
N ILE A 250 -4.09 0.39 3.84
CA ILE A 250 -3.11 1.41 3.50
C ILE A 250 -2.05 0.79 2.59
N ASN A 251 -1.69 1.47 1.53
CA ASN A 251 -0.74 1.00 0.55
C ASN A 251 0.44 1.97 0.40
N SER A 252 1.66 1.49 0.59
CA SER A 252 2.90 2.27 0.44
C SER A 252 3.33 2.48 -1.02
N SER A 253 2.72 1.78 -1.96
CA SER A 253 3.10 1.82 -3.38
C SER A 253 1.89 1.94 -4.32
N PRO A 254 1.06 3.00 -4.17
CA PRO A 254 -0.18 3.13 -4.93
C PRO A 254 0.07 3.39 -6.42
N ASN A 255 -0.90 3.00 -7.25
CA ASN A 255 -0.89 3.30 -8.67
C ASN A 255 -1.54 4.66 -8.94
N PHE A 256 -0.74 5.67 -9.24
CA PHE A 256 -1.20 7.02 -9.54
C PHE A 256 -1.71 7.23 -10.96
N ASN A 257 -1.62 6.24 -11.85
CA ASN A 257 -2.20 6.33 -13.20
C ASN A 257 -3.73 6.52 -13.16
N TYR A 258 -4.35 6.23 -12.02
CA TYR A 258 -5.78 6.48 -11.80
C TYR A 258 -6.12 7.94 -11.44
N ILE A 259 -5.11 8.78 -11.24
CA ILE A 259 -5.27 10.20 -10.95
C ILE A 259 -4.97 10.98 -12.24
N LYS A 260 -5.79 11.99 -12.56
CA LYS A 260 -5.53 12.87 -13.70
C LYS A 260 -4.14 13.49 -13.54
N ASN A 261 -3.29 13.33 -14.54
CA ASN A 261 -1.87 13.74 -14.53
C ASN A 261 -1.03 13.10 -13.41
N GLY A 262 -1.44 11.96 -12.86
CA GLY A 262 -0.77 11.29 -11.73
C GLY A 262 0.73 11.06 -11.93
N PRO A 263 1.20 10.53 -13.07
CA PRO A 263 2.63 10.37 -13.35
C PRO A 263 3.42 11.68 -13.26
N LYS A 264 2.88 12.78 -13.81
CA LYS A 264 3.49 14.11 -13.72
C LYS A 264 3.54 14.59 -12.26
N ILE A 265 2.44 14.47 -11.53
CA ILE A 265 2.34 14.90 -10.13
C ILE A 265 3.36 14.19 -9.26
N ILE A 266 3.50 12.86 -9.40
CA ILE A 266 4.55 12.10 -8.70
C ILE A 266 5.94 12.55 -9.13
N GLY A 267 6.18 12.69 -10.42
CA GLY A 267 7.47 13.09 -10.95
C GLY A 267 7.91 14.45 -10.41
N ASP A 268 7.03 15.44 -10.43
CA ASP A 268 7.30 16.78 -9.88
C ASP A 268 7.59 16.72 -8.36
N TYR A 269 6.85 15.91 -7.65
CA TYR A 269 7.07 15.69 -6.22
C TYR A 269 8.45 15.10 -5.93
N LEU A 270 8.85 14.04 -6.65
CA LEU A 270 10.17 13.42 -6.49
C LEU A 270 11.30 14.39 -6.80
N ILE A 271 11.18 15.18 -7.88
CA ILE A 271 12.16 16.22 -8.23
C ILE A 271 12.27 17.26 -7.11
N LYS A 272 11.15 17.66 -6.52
CA LYS A 272 11.15 18.61 -5.40
C LYS A 272 11.85 18.02 -4.18
N GLN A 273 11.58 16.75 -3.86
CA GLN A 273 12.19 16.08 -2.70
C GLN A 273 13.70 15.82 -2.88
N ALA A 274 14.17 15.61 -4.10
CA ALA A 274 15.59 15.45 -4.42
C ALA A 274 16.42 16.73 -4.26
N LYS A 275 15.77 17.89 -4.15
CA LYS A 275 16.44 19.23 -4.02
C LYS A 275 16.45 19.76 -2.60
N ASN A 276 15.73 19.11 -1.70
CA ASN A 276 15.64 19.47 -0.28
C ASN A 276 16.63 18.66 0.56
#